data_1a7605846e8f6a3b5277d55bc8efbabe
#
_entry.id   1a7605846e8f6a3b5277d55bc8efbabe
#
_cell.length_a   1.000
_cell.length_b   1.000
_cell.length_c   1.000
_cell.angle_alpha   90.00
_cell.angle_beta   90.00
_cell.angle_gamma   90.00
#
_symmetry.space_group_name_H-M   'P 1'
#
loop_
_entity.id
_entity.type
_entity.pdbx_description
1 polymer ?
#
loop_
_entity_poly.entity_id
_entity_poly.type
_entity_poly.pdbx_seq_one_letter_code
_entity_poly.pdbx_strand_id
1 'polypeptide(L)'
;MGKVLAGTVAAMAVALFVVFIPVSSHAADNTTYNLPWEKFSIQGGAFFAGLNNQVAVGSESAGVAVDLENALGLDTQNQIFRAAAMYRIGEKRRHRVDLDYLYFNRSATKTLGQGIVVDNVSLGAGTVVETTFNYQIIRAAYSYSFFQDDRMDLAASFGLFVMPIKFEMSAPGLGSGEGDFNFTAPLPAFGLRGDFAITPRWMLRTNLDVFYLKYQSFEGGLVDTRIAVEYNPWEHFGFGLGLDSFRLKLSAEDEDYPSVDFQGNIKSQFLGVQLYARYFF
;
A
#
# COMPACT_ATOMS: atom_id res chain seq x y z
N MET A 1 33.15 22.36 8.92
CA MET A 1 32.50 22.03 10.18
C MET A 1 31.14 21.46 9.86
N GLY A 2 31.04 20.14 9.88
CA GLY A 2 29.86 19.38 9.51
C GLY A 2 28.74 19.52 10.51
N LYS A 3 27.52 19.72 10.04
CA LYS A 3 26.32 19.34 10.78
C LYS A 3 25.66 18.20 10.01
N VAL A 4 25.88 17.01 10.54
CA VAL A 4 25.17 15.79 10.23
C VAL A 4 23.69 16.06 10.51
N LEU A 5 22.88 16.16 9.46
CA LEU A 5 21.43 16.02 9.59
C LEU A 5 21.15 14.52 9.79
N ALA A 6 21.09 14.12 11.05
CA ALA A 6 20.46 12.88 11.42
C ALA A 6 18.97 13.01 11.09
N GLY A 7 18.61 12.57 9.86
CA GLY A 7 17.23 12.34 9.52
C GLY A 7 16.69 11.26 10.44
N THR A 8 15.93 11.68 11.41
CA THR A 8 15.20 10.81 12.34
C THR A 8 14.24 9.99 11.48
N VAL A 9 14.67 8.78 11.12
CA VAL A 9 13.75 7.70 10.79
C VAL A 9 13.02 7.49 12.12
N ALA A 10 11.91 8.17 12.29
CA ALA A 10 10.95 7.82 13.31
C ALA A 10 10.47 6.41 12.93
N ALA A 11 11.22 5.42 13.41
CA ALA A 11 10.75 4.06 13.52
C ALA A 11 9.52 4.16 14.43
N MET A 12 8.37 4.35 13.83
CA MET A 12 7.10 4.03 14.46
C MET A 12 7.11 2.52 14.56
N ALA A 13 7.81 2.00 15.57
CA ALA A 13 7.60 0.68 16.08
C ALA A 13 6.11 0.67 16.42
N VAL A 14 5.30 0.14 15.51
CA VAL A 14 3.98 -0.37 15.84
C VAL A 14 4.32 -1.50 16.80
N ALA A 15 4.36 -1.16 18.08
CA ALA A 15 4.42 -2.15 19.14
C ALA A 15 3.19 -3.03 18.87
N LEU A 16 3.45 -4.22 18.39
CA LEU A 16 2.48 -5.30 18.36
C LEU A 16 2.16 -5.57 19.83
N PHE A 17 1.25 -4.79 20.40
CA PHE A 17 0.63 -5.11 21.66
C PHE A 17 -0.17 -6.39 21.41
N VAL A 18 0.50 -7.53 21.56
CA VAL A 18 -0.17 -8.79 21.81
C VAL A 18 -0.83 -8.59 23.18
N VAL A 19 -2.04 -8.05 23.17
CA VAL A 19 -2.90 -8.06 24.32
C VAL A 19 -3.24 -9.53 24.53
N PHE A 20 -2.54 -10.18 25.44
CA PHE A 20 -2.97 -11.45 26.02
C PHE A 20 -4.27 -11.16 26.77
N ILE A 21 -5.40 -11.22 26.08
CA ILE A 21 -6.69 -11.33 26.72
C ILE A 21 -6.77 -12.79 27.20
N PRO A 22 -6.81 -13.04 28.50
CA PRO A 22 -7.10 -14.39 28.97
C PRO A 22 -8.54 -14.71 28.57
N VAL A 23 -8.70 -15.41 27.45
CA VAL A 23 -9.98 -15.95 27.05
C VAL A 23 -10.26 -17.11 27.99
N SER A 24 -11.12 -16.85 28.98
CA SER A 24 -11.70 -17.90 29.79
C SER A 24 -12.37 -18.91 28.86
N SER A 25 -11.93 -20.14 28.90
CA SER A 25 -12.46 -21.24 28.12
C SER A 25 -13.91 -21.50 28.53
N HIS A 26 -14.87 -20.90 27.85
CA HIS A 26 -16.24 -21.38 27.89
C HIS A 26 -16.33 -22.61 26.98
N ALA A 27 -16.95 -23.64 27.52
CA ALA A 27 -17.08 -24.96 26.95
C ALA A 27 -17.41 -24.92 25.45
N ALA A 28 -16.63 -25.66 24.69
CA ALA A 28 -16.72 -25.86 23.27
C ALA A 28 -18.13 -26.33 22.88
N ASP A 29 -18.78 -25.57 22.05
CA ASP A 29 -19.80 -26.10 21.16
C ASP A 29 -19.10 -27.05 20.20
N ASN A 30 -19.48 -28.34 20.22
CA ASN A 30 -18.87 -29.45 19.47
C ASN A 30 -19.16 -29.35 17.96
N THR A 31 -18.86 -28.24 17.36
CA THR A 31 -18.75 -28.14 15.90
C THR A 31 -17.30 -28.45 15.53
N THR A 32 -17.09 -29.62 14.93
CA THR A 32 -15.82 -30.06 14.35
C THR A 32 -15.39 -29.09 13.28
N TYR A 33 -14.80 -27.95 13.65
CA TYR A 33 -14.12 -27.09 12.70
C TYR A 33 -12.78 -27.74 12.36
N ASN A 34 -12.69 -28.25 11.14
CA ASN A 34 -11.40 -28.54 10.52
C ASN A 34 -10.54 -27.29 10.63
N LEU A 35 -9.26 -27.45 10.94
CA LEU A 35 -8.20 -26.42 11.07
C LEU A 35 -8.64 -25.00 10.71
N PRO A 36 -8.49 -23.98 11.57
CA PRO A 36 -8.99 -22.63 11.33
C PRO A 36 -8.38 -21.96 10.08
N TRP A 37 -7.40 -22.64 9.46
CA TRP A 37 -6.64 -22.14 8.33
C TRP A 37 -7.23 -22.66 7.02
N GLU A 38 -8.02 -21.83 6.35
CA GLU A 38 -8.58 -22.11 5.03
C GLU A 38 -7.48 -22.41 4.00
N LYS A 39 -7.78 -23.26 3.03
CA LYS A 39 -6.87 -23.60 1.92
C LYS A 39 -6.88 -22.51 0.85
N PHE A 40 -8.04 -21.95 0.56
CA PHE A 40 -8.22 -20.89 -0.43
C PHE A 40 -9.16 -19.83 0.11
N SER A 41 -8.91 -18.57 -0.24
CA SER A 41 -9.90 -17.53 -0.10
C SER A 41 -9.79 -16.49 -1.21
N ILE A 42 -10.94 -15.92 -1.56
CA ILE A 42 -11.05 -14.73 -2.39
C ILE A 42 -11.87 -13.70 -1.65
N GLN A 43 -11.46 -12.44 -1.73
CA GLN A 43 -12.15 -11.35 -1.08
C GLN A 43 -12.26 -10.15 -1.99
N GLY A 44 -13.33 -9.38 -1.81
CA GLY A 44 -13.54 -8.12 -2.52
C GLY A 44 -14.39 -7.18 -1.70
N GLY A 45 -14.11 -5.89 -1.84
CA GLY A 45 -14.86 -4.91 -1.07
C GLY A 45 -14.47 -3.47 -1.36
N ALA A 46 -15.14 -2.56 -0.65
CA ALA A 46 -14.88 -1.14 -0.72
C ALA A 46 -13.70 -0.76 0.20
N PHE A 47 -12.84 0.08 -0.31
CA PHE A 47 -11.72 0.66 0.41
C PHE A 47 -11.84 2.19 0.37
N PHE A 48 -11.90 2.81 1.54
CA PHE A 48 -12.03 4.24 1.75
C PHE A 48 -10.69 4.77 2.23
N ALA A 49 -9.95 5.45 1.35
CA ALA A 49 -8.61 5.93 1.62
C ALA A 49 -8.59 7.44 1.80
N GLY A 50 -7.91 7.90 2.85
CA GLY A 50 -7.38 9.26 2.96
C GLY A 50 -5.98 9.29 2.36
N LEU A 51 -5.73 10.20 1.43
CA LEU A 51 -4.56 10.26 0.58
C LEU A 51 -3.75 11.53 0.82
N ASN A 52 -2.42 11.40 0.75
CA ASN A 52 -1.50 12.53 0.70
C ASN A 52 -0.34 12.15 -0.23
N ASN A 53 -0.20 12.87 -1.33
CA ASN A 53 0.78 12.57 -2.36
C ASN A 53 1.58 13.81 -2.74
N GLN A 54 2.88 13.62 -2.93
CA GLN A 54 3.79 14.66 -3.40
C GLN A 54 4.60 14.11 -4.57
N VAL A 55 4.75 14.91 -5.59
CA VAL A 55 5.53 14.61 -6.78
C VAL A 55 6.47 15.76 -7.07
N ALA A 56 7.73 15.46 -7.37
CA ALA A 56 8.67 16.38 -7.96
C ALA A 56 9.22 15.73 -9.23
N VAL A 57 9.11 16.42 -10.36
CA VAL A 57 9.60 15.97 -11.66
C VAL A 57 10.73 16.91 -12.09
N GLY A 58 11.82 16.34 -12.66
CA GLY A 58 12.97 17.12 -13.15
C GLY A 58 14.26 16.85 -12.38
N SER A 59 15.39 17.29 -12.94
CA SER A 59 16.73 17.11 -12.38
C SER A 59 16.90 17.85 -11.04
N GLU A 60 17.77 17.32 -10.18
CA GLU A 60 18.07 17.64 -8.78
C GLU A 60 17.91 19.08 -8.28
N SER A 61 18.12 20.07 -9.09
CA SER A 61 18.19 21.47 -8.65
C SER A 61 16.92 22.27 -8.89
N ALA A 62 15.94 21.74 -9.61
CA ALA A 62 14.74 22.48 -10.02
C ALA A 62 13.41 21.87 -9.55
N GLY A 63 13.41 20.61 -9.08
CA GLY A 63 12.18 19.91 -8.69
C GLY A 63 11.66 20.33 -7.32
N VAL A 64 10.79 21.34 -7.27
CA VAL A 64 10.00 21.64 -6.07
C VAL A 64 8.93 20.56 -5.94
N ALA A 65 8.89 19.85 -4.79
CA ALA A 65 7.85 18.89 -4.53
C ALA A 65 6.47 19.57 -4.51
N VAL A 66 5.61 19.16 -5.42
CA VAL A 66 4.23 19.66 -5.56
C VAL A 66 3.31 18.72 -4.78
N ASP A 67 2.57 19.27 -3.84
CA ASP A 67 1.51 18.56 -3.12
C ASP A 67 0.30 18.43 -4.04
N LEU A 68 -0.05 17.21 -4.42
CA LEU A 68 -1.08 16.95 -5.43
C LEU A 68 -2.49 17.33 -4.95
N GLU A 69 -2.77 17.18 -3.67
CA GLU A 69 -4.05 17.51 -3.09
C GLU A 69 -4.17 19.03 -2.87
N ASN A 70 -3.20 19.65 -2.22
CA ASN A 70 -3.27 21.07 -1.88
C ASN A 70 -2.96 22.00 -3.05
N ALA A 71 -1.95 21.70 -3.88
CA ALA A 71 -1.55 22.56 -4.99
C ALA A 71 -2.39 22.29 -6.23
N LEU A 72 -2.65 21.02 -6.60
CA LEU A 72 -3.33 20.63 -7.83
C LEU A 72 -4.81 20.27 -7.64
N GLY A 73 -5.28 20.18 -6.39
CA GLY A 73 -6.70 19.98 -6.08
C GLY A 73 -7.23 18.57 -6.25
N LEU A 74 -6.34 17.57 -6.30
CA LEU A 74 -6.78 16.18 -6.28
C LEU A 74 -7.49 15.86 -4.97
N ASP A 75 -8.54 15.04 -5.03
CA ASP A 75 -9.31 14.68 -3.85
C ASP A 75 -8.44 14.00 -2.79
N THR A 76 -8.56 14.45 -1.55
CA THR A 76 -7.88 13.83 -0.39
C THR A 76 -8.51 12.51 0.03
N GLN A 77 -9.71 12.20 -0.45
CA GLN A 77 -10.43 10.97 -0.17
C GLN A 77 -10.75 10.24 -1.46
N ASN A 78 -10.53 8.94 -1.47
CA ASN A 78 -10.88 8.10 -2.60
C ASN A 78 -11.59 6.83 -2.11
N GLN A 79 -12.66 6.47 -2.82
CA GLN A 79 -13.37 5.22 -2.61
C GLN A 79 -13.08 4.31 -3.80
N ILE A 80 -12.42 3.20 -3.53
CA ILE A 80 -12.00 2.26 -4.56
C ILE A 80 -12.43 0.83 -4.21
N PHE A 81 -12.40 -0.03 -5.21
CA PHE A 81 -12.57 -1.46 -5.01
C PHE A 81 -11.19 -2.11 -4.76
N ARG A 82 -11.12 -2.98 -3.75
CA ARG A 82 -9.98 -3.83 -3.47
C ARG A 82 -10.36 -5.28 -3.65
N ALA A 83 -9.52 -6.04 -4.34
CA ALA A 83 -9.65 -7.48 -4.48
C ALA A 83 -8.39 -8.16 -3.94
N ALA A 84 -8.56 -9.34 -3.32
CA ALA A 84 -7.44 -10.17 -2.96
C ALA A 84 -7.80 -11.65 -3.02
N ALA A 85 -6.78 -12.48 -3.23
CA ALA A 85 -6.90 -13.94 -3.23
C ALA A 85 -5.73 -14.54 -2.44
N MET A 86 -5.98 -15.69 -1.82
CA MET A 86 -4.98 -16.41 -1.05
C MET A 86 -5.11 -17.91 -1.31
N TYR A 87 -3.97 -18.59 -1.39
CA TYR A 87 -3.92 -20.05 -1.52
C TYR A 87 -2.84 -20.62 -0.61
N ARG A 88 -3.20 -21.65 0.21
CA ARG A 88 -2.26 -22.40 1.04
C ARG A 88 -1.92 -23.72 0.38
N ILE A 89 -0.62 -24.01 0.28
CA ILE A 89 -0.07 -25.17 -0.40
C ILE A 89 0.23 -26.29 0.60
N GLY A 90 -0.06 -27.52 0.19
CA GLY A 90 0.21 -28.71 0.96
C GLY A 90 -0.79 -28.99 2.09
N GLU A 91 -0.70 -30.17 2.68
CA GLU A 91 -1.61 -30.61 3.74
C GLU A 91 -1.44 -29.83 5.04
N LYS A 92 -0.21 -29.47 5.39
CA LYS A 92 0.11 -28.70 6.60
C LYS A 92 -0.24 -27.22 6.48
N ARG A 93 -0.61 -26.74 5.27
CA ARG A 93 -1.04 -25.35 4.98
C ARG A 93 -0.06 -24.27 5.44
N ARG A 94 1.23 -24.60 5.61
CA ARG A 94 2.27 -23.65 6.06
C ARG A 94 2.81 -22.74 4.96
N HIS A 95 2.69 -23.16 3.72
CA HIS A 95 3.09 -22.38 2.54
C HIS A 95 1.88 -21.63 2.00
N ARG A 96 2.00 -20.34 1.80
CA ARG A 96 0.89 -19.50 1.36
C ARG A 96 1.34 -18.54 0.26
N VAL A 97 0.49 -18.35 -0.74
CA VAL A 97 0.62 -17.32 -1.77
C VAL A 97 -0.56 -16.37 -1.65
N ASP A 98 -0.26 -15.08 -1.65
CA ASP A 98 -1.22 -13.97 -1.60
C ASP A 98 -1.12 -13.14 -2.85
N LEU A 99 -2.26 -12.69 -3.38
CA LEU A 99 -2.39 -11.73 -4.46
C LEU A 99 -3.34 -10.63 -4.00
N ASP A 100 -2.94 -9.37 -4.12
CA ASP A 100 -3.74 -8.19 -3.81
C ASP A 100 -3.75 -7.24 -5.00
N TYR A 101 -4.87 -6.54 -5.21
CA TYR A 101 -5.05 -5.55 -6.25
C TYR A 101 -5.85 -4.34 -5.77
N LEU A 102 -5.29 -3.14 -5.97
CA LEU A 102 -5.95 -1.86 -5.77
C LEU A 102 -5.69 -0.96 -6.99
N TYR A 103 -6.67 -0.13 -7.35
CA TYR A 103 -6.53 0.86 -8.41
C TYR A 103 -7.05 2.21 -7.96
N PHE A 104 -6.18 3.21 -7.97
CA PHE A 104 -6.47 4.60 -7.69
C PHE A 104 -6.54 5.36 -9.01
N ASN A 105 -7.67 6.00 -9.27
CA ASN A 105 -7.89 6.86 -10.42
C ASN A 105 -8.37 8.21 -9.93
N ARG A 106 -7.58 9.26 -10.15
CA ARG A 106 -7.88 10.60 -9.68
C ARG A 106 -7.57 11.63 -10.74
N SER A 107 -8.47 12.60 -10.91
CA SER A 107 -8.26 13.75 -11.78
C SER A 107 -8.86 15.01 -11.14
N ALA A 108 -8.28 16.15 -11.43
CA ALA A 108 -8.77 17.45 -10.97
C ALA A 108 -8.46 18.54 -11.99
N THR A 109 -9.31 19.57 -11.98
CA THR A 109 -9.06 20.84 -12.67
C THR A 109 -9.03 21.93 -11.62
N LYS A 110 -7.92 22.67 -11.52
CA LYS A 110 -7.75 23.71 -10.51
C LYS A 110 -7.08 24.95 -11.07
N THR A 111 -7.55 26.12 -10.63
CA THR A 111 -6.83 27.38 -10.82
C THR A 111 -5.77 27.50 -9.73
N LEU A 112 -4.50 27.66 -10.13
CA LEU A 112 -3.38 27.79 -9.21
C LEU A 112 -3.51 29.03 -8.34
N GLY A 113 -3.44 28.87 -7.03
CA GLY A 113 -3.39 29.98 -6.08
C GLY A 113 -2.01 30.64 -5.96
N GLN A 114 -0.96 29.88 -6.30
CA GLN A 114 0.44 30.32 -6.34
C GLN A 114 1.16 29.67 -7.52
N GLY A 115 2.26 30.28 -7.97
CA GLY A 115 3.07 29.70 -9.05
C GLY A 115 3.71 28.38 -8.63
N ILE A 116 3.79 27.46 -9.59
CA ILE A 116 4.51 26.17 -9.46
C ILE A 116 5.50 26.03 -10.62
N VAL A 117 6.53 25.20 -10.43
CA VAL A 117 7.47 24.83 -11.48
C VAL A 117 7.34 23.34 -11.73
N VAL A 118 7.12 22.98 -12.99
CA VAL A 118 6.99 21.60 -13.44
C VAL A 118 7.92 21.43 -14.63
N ASP A 119 8.87 20.51 -14.56
CA ASP A 119 9.81 20.18 -15.63
C ASP A 119 10.42 21.41 -16.33
N ASN A 120 10.94 22.37 -15.57
CA ASN A 120 11.49 23.67 -16.06
C ASN A 120 10.46 24.68 -16.60
N VAL A 121 9.16 24.39 -16.61
CA VAL A 121 8.11 25.33 -16.97
C VAL A 121 7.54 25.98 -15.71
N SER A 122 7.55 27.32 -15.67
CA SER A 122 6.96 28.10 -14.58
C SER A 122 5.50 28.42 -14.91
N LEU A 123 4.58 27.84 -14.16
CA LEU A 123 3.15 28.14 -14.24
C LEU A 123 2.81 29.20 -13.17
N GLY A 124 2.29 30.35 -13.62
CA GLY A 124 1.95 31.46 -12.72
C GLY A 124 0.66 31.24 -11.92
N ALA A 125 0.48 32.00 -10.83
CA ALA A 125 -0.81 32.05 -10.14
C ALA A 125 -1.92 32.49 -11.13
N GLY A 126 -3.11 31.92 -11.00
CA GLY A 126 -4.23 32.14 -11.92
C GLY A 126 -4.27 31.21 -13.13
N THR A 127 -3.23 30.40 -13.37
CA THR A 127 -3.24 29.37 -14.43
C THR A 127 -4.22 28.25 -14.07
N VAL A 128 -5.06 27.83 -15.02
CA VAL A 128 -5.92 26.66 -14.89
C VAL A 128 -5.11 25.43 -15.27
N VAL A 129 -5.06 24.45 -14.40
CA VAL A 129 -4.30 23.20 -14.59
C VAL A 129 -5.25 22.03 -14.49
N GLU A 130 -5.17 21.12 -15.45
CA GLU A 130 -5.82 19.80 -15.40
C GLU A 130 -4.78 18.76 -15.04
N THR A 131 -5.06 17.94 -14.02
CA THR A 131 -4.12 16.94 -13.51
C THR A 131 -4.79 15.58 -13.42
N THR A 132 -4.10 14.55 -13.87
CA THR A 132 -4.49 13.14 -13.70
C THR A 132 -3.36 12.40 -12.96
N PHE A 133 -3.70 11.70 -11.88
CA PHE A 133 -2.76 10.87 -11.14
C PHE A 133 -3.38 9.50 -10.85
N ASN A 134 -2.95 8.53 -11.62
CA ASN A 134 -3.44 7.16 -11.55
C ASN A 134 -2.31 6.22 -11.13
N TYR A 135 -2.58 5.32 -10.21
CA TYR A 135 -1.64 4.26 -9.89
C TYR A 135 -2.35 2.99 -9.45
N GLN A 136 -1.69 1.88 -9.70
CA GLN A 136 -2.15 0.56 -9.27
C GLN A 136 -1.17 0.00 -8.26
N ILE A 137 -1.68 -0.81 -7.35
CA ILE A 137 -0.88 -1.62 -6.44
C ILE A 137 -1.25 -3.07 -6.69
N ILE A 138 -0.33 -3.80 -7.29
CA ILE A 138 -0.41 -5.24 -7.49
C ILE A 138 0.62 -5.86 -6.57
N ARG A 139 0.18 -6.62 -5.56
CA ARG A 139 1.06 -7.31 -4.63
C ARG A 139 0.94 -8.81 -4.85
N ALA A 140 2.06 -9.48 -5.06
CA ALA A 140 2.16 -10.93 -5.02
C ALA A 140 3.17 -11.31 -3.93
N ALA A 141 2.79 -12.17 -2.99
CA ALA A 141 3.67 -12.56 -1.90
C ALA A 141 3.58 -14.06 -1.61
N TYR A 142 4.73 -14.63 -1.27
CA TYR A 142 4.83 -15.96 -0.71
C TYR A 142 5.17 -15.84 0.78
N SER A 143 4.54 -16.66 1.62
CA SER A 143 4.82 -16.72 3.04
C SER A 143 4.97 -18.15 3.55
N TYR A 144 5.82 -18.30 4.57
CA TYR A 144 6.04 -19.55 5.26
C TYR A 144 5.71 -19.39 6.75
N SER A 145 4.77 -20.20 7.24
CA SER A 145 4.37 -20.22 8.65
C SER A 145 5.41 -20.95 9.49
N PHE A 146 6.22 -20.19 10.21
CA PHE A 146 7.22 -20.72 11.12
C PHE A 146 6.59 -21.20 12.45
N PHE A 147 5.45 -20.61 12.81
CA PHE A 147 4.62 -21.06 13.91
C PHE A 147 3.18 -21.19 13.44
N GLN A 148 2.53 -22.32 13.73
CA GLN A 148 1.14 -22.56 13.37
C GLN A 148 0.53 -23.59 14.31
N ASP A 149 -0.53 -23.21 15.00
CA ASP A 149 -1.39 -24.06 15.82
C ASP A 149 -2.88 -23.80 15.51
N ASP A 150 -3.79 -24.26 16.36
CA ASP A 150 -5.25 -24.09 16.15
C ASP A 150 -5.74 -22.66 16.35
N ARG A 151 -4.93 -21.75 16.89
CA ARG A 151 -5.31 -20.37 17.23
C ARG A 151 -4.44 -19.30 16.58
N MET A 152 -3.23 -19.65 16.22
CA MET A 152 -2.25 -18.68 15.76
C MET A 152 -1.46 -19.24 14.58
N ASP A 153 -1.28 -18.38 13.56
CA ASP A 153 -0.42 -18.64 12.42
C ASP A 153 0.50 -17.44 12.22
N LEU A 154 1.79 -17.61 12.50
CA LEU A 154 2.82 -16.59 12.32
C LEU A 154 3.72 -16.99 11.17
N ALA A 155 3.91 -16.09 10.23
CA ALA A 155 4.68 -16.34 9.03
C ALA A 155 5.62 -15.18 8.68
N ALA A 156 6.74 -15.53 8.07
CA ALA A 156 7.57 -14.60 7.32
C ALA A 156 7.16 -14.64 5.85
N SER A 157 7.21 -13.51 5.18
CA SER A 157 6.85 -13.36 3.78
C SER A 157 7.94 -12.66 2.96
N PHE A 158 7.97 -12.99 1.68
CA PHE A 158 8.66 -12.26 0.64
C PHE A 158 7.68 -11.99 -0.50
N GLY A 159 7.59 -10.75 -0.93
CA GLY A 159 6.64 -10.32 -1.94
C GLY A 159 7.23 -9.33 -2.92
N LEU A 160 6.48 -9.10 -3.97
CA LEU A 160 6.74 -8.09 -4.99
C LEU A 160 5.52 -7.19 -5.08
N PHE A 161 5.73 -5.89 -4.90
CA PHE A 161 4.78 -4.86 -5.26
C PHE A 161 5.11 -4.36 -6.66
N VAL A 162 4.18 -4.48 -7.58
CA VAL A 162 4.28 -3.92 -8.93
C VAL A 162 3.34 -2.73 -8.99
N MET A 163 3.91 -1.54 -9.18
CA MET A 163 3.16 -0.28 -9.11
C MET A 163 3.29 0.49 -10.43
N PRO A 164 2.39 0.27 -11.40
CA PRO A 164 2.22 1.18 -12.53
C PRO A 164 1.72 2.54 -12.03
N ILE A 165 2.46 3.60 -12.31
CA ILE A 165 2.16 4.98 -11.90
C ILE A 165 2.09 5.83 -13.16
N LYS A 166 1.02 6.63 -13.29
CA LYS A 166 0.80 7.55 -14.40
C LYS A 166 0.43 8.93 -13.84
N PHE A 167 1.19 9.93 -14.25
CA PHE A 167 0.92 11.33 -13.97
C PHE A 167 0.85 12.09 -15.28
N GLU A 168 -0.18 12.90 -15.46
CA GLU A 168 -0.38 13.77 -16.60
C GLU A 168 -0.81 15.15 -16.12
N MET A 169 -0.25 16.19 -16.70
CA MET A 169 -0.59 17.57 -16.41
C MET A 169 -0.77 18.34 -17.71
N SER A 170 -1.86 19.13 -17.80
CA SER A 170 -2.13 20.02 -18.92
C SER A 170 -2.43 21.42 -18.42
N ALA A 171 -1.76 22.42 -19.01
CA ALA A 171 -1.98 23.81 -18.68
C ALA A 171 -1.67 24.71 -19.91
N PRO A 172 -2.26 25.92 -20.04
CA PRO A 172 -1.85 26.88 -21.04
C PRO A 172 -0.37 27.23 -20.90
N GLY A 173 0.41 27.10 -21.98
CA GLY A 173 1.85 27.34 -21.99
C GLY A 173 2.73 26.15 -21.63
N LEU A 174 2.15 25.03 -21.22
CA LEU A 174 2.84 23.76 -21.07
C LEU A 174 2.79 23.00 -22.40
N GLY A 175 3.92 22.53 -22.90
CA GLY A 175 3.98 21.69 -24.08
C GLY A 175 3.28 20.34 -23.87
N SER A 176 2.83 19.71 -24.93
CA SER A 176 2.20 18.40 -24.85
C SER A 176 3.22 17.36 -24.35
N GLY A 177 2.92 16.72 -23.21
CA GLY A 177 3.80 15.74 -22.55
C GLY A 177 4.85 16.33 -21.61
N GLU A 178 4.97 17.65 -21.50
CA GLU A 178 5.83 18.28 -20.48
C GLU A 178 5.24 18.05 -19.09
N GLY A 179 6.05 17.52 -18.17
CA GLY A 179 5.63 17.17 -16.82
C GLY A 179 4.88 15.83 -16.70
N ASP A 180 4.64 15.13 -17.81
CA ASP A 180 4.00 13.82 -17.80
C ASP A 180 5.03 12.72 -17.52
N PHE A 181 4.65 11.72 -16.74
CA PHE A 181 5.45 10.51 -16.59
C PHE A 181 4.58 9.26 -16.45
N ASN A 182 5.13 8.17 -16.92
CA ASN A 182 4.52 6.84 -16.82
C ASN A 182 5.62 5.80 -16.61
N PHE A 183 5.64 5.16 -15.45
CA PHE A 183 6.59 4.11 -15.16
C PHE A 183 6.00 3.04 -14.26
N THR A 184 6.66 1.90 -14.18
CA THR A 184 6.27 0.80 -13.29
C THR A 184 7.41 0.52 -12.31
N ALA A 185 7.11 0.65 -11.01
CA ALA A 185 8.07 0.36 -9.94
C ALA A 185 7.88 -1.08 -9.42
N PRO A 186 8.83 -2.00 -9.67
CA PRO A 186 8.86 -3.30 -9.01
C PRO A 186 9.61 -3.18 -7.67
N LEU A 187 8.93 -3.39 -6.55
CA LEU A 187 9.48 -3.21 -5.20
C LEU A 187 9.42 -4.54 -4.44
N PRO A 188 10.56 -5.26 -4.30
CA PRO A 188 10.60 -6.47 -3.49
C PRO A 188 10.48 -6.11 -2.01
N ALA A 189 9.59 -6.79 -1.29
CA ALA A 189 9.34 -6.51 0.13
C ALA A 189 9.46 -7.78 0.97
N PHE A 190 9.99 -7.60 2.18
CA PHE A 190 9.97 -8.63 3.22
C PHE A 190 8.88 -8.29 4.22
N GLY A 191 8.22 -9.32 4.74
CA GLY A 191 7.11 -9.08 5.64
C GLY A 191 6.96 -10.09 6.76
N LEU A 192 6.07 -9.73 7.68
CA LEU A 192 5.58 -10.59 8.74
C LEU A 192 4.05 -10.64 8.66
N ARG A 193 3.50 -11.81 8.87
CA ARG A 193 2.06 -12.05 8.90
C ARG A 193 1.68 -12.74 10.20
N GLY A 194 0.57 -12.31 10.78
CA GLY A 194 -0.04 -12.95 11.93
C GLY A 194 -1.54 -13.10 11.72
N ASP A 195 -2.03 -14.32 11.76
CA ASP A 195 -3.46 -14.65 11.74
C ASP A 195 -3.82 -15.28 13.10
N PHE A 196 -4.89 -14.79 13.74
CA PHE A 196 -5.30 -15.22 15.07
C PHE A 196 -6.78 -15.58 15.05
N ALA A 197 -7.09 -16.85 15.37
CA ALA A 197 -8.45 -17.30 15.60
C ALA A 197 -8.88 -16.97 17.04
N ILE A 198 -9.56 -15.84 17.20
CA ILE A 198 -10.06 -15.38 18.52
C ILE A 198 -11.16 -16.33 19.00
N THR A 199 -12.07 -16.69 18.10
CA THR A 199 -13.09 -17.72 18.26
C THR A 199 -13.25 -18.46 16.93
N PRO A 200 -14.03 -19.54 16.84
CA PRO A 200 -14.29 -20.22 15.56
C PRO A 200 -14.87 -19.31 14.47
N ARG A 201 -15.50 -18.19 14.86
CA ARG A 201 -16.13 -17.24 13.94
C ARG A 201 -15.39 -15.90 13.78
N TRP A 202 -14.53 -15.56 14.75
CA TRP A 202 -13.83 -14.27 14.75
C TRP A 202 -12.33 -14.49 14.55
N MET A 203 -11.78 -13.80 13.57
CA MET A 203 -10.36 -13.83 13.27
C MET A 203 -9.79 -12.42 13.26
N LEU A 204 -8.56 -12.28 13.75
CA LEU A 204 -7.73 -11.10 13.56
C LEU A 204 -6.62 -11.45 12.57
N ARG A 205 -6.45 -10.64 11.54
CA ARG A 205 -5.37 -10.78 10.56
C ARG A 205 -4.50 -9.55 10.57
N THR A 206 -3.20 -9.77 10.55
CA THR A 206 -2.21 -8.69 10.52
C THR A 206 -1.18 -8.98 9.44
N ASN A 207 -0.73 -7.94 8.75
CA ASN A 207 0.35 -8.01 7.78
C ASN A 207 1.21 -6.75 7.88
N LEU A 208 2.51 -6.93 7.79
CA LEU A 208 3.50 -5.87 7.70
C LEU A 208 4.48 -6.23 6.59
N ASP A 209 4.56 -5.42 5.55
CA ASP A 209 5.58 -5.54 4.50
C ASP A 209 6.47 -4.30 4.52
N VAL A 210 7.77 -4.50 4.37
CA VAL A 210 8.77 -3.44 4.34
C VAL A 210 9.75 -3.66 3.19
N PHE A 211 10.09 -2.57 2.53
CA PHE A 211 11.15 -2.49 1.55
C PHE A 211 11.98 -1.24 1.79
N TYR A 212 13.27 -1.37 1.68
CA TYR A 212 14.18 -0.23 1.60
C TYR A 212 15.40 -0.61 0.77
N LEU A 213 15.69 0.21 -0.22
CA LEU A 213 16.87 0.09 -1.05
C LEU A 213 17.43 1.49 -1.31
N LYS A 214 18.74 1.61 -1.12
CA LYS A 214 19.51 2.77 -1.58
C LYS A 214 20.66 2.24 -2.41
N TYR A 215 20.64 2.55 -3.69
CA TYR A 215 21.66 2.09 -4.64
C TYR A 215 21.95 3.19 -5.66
N GLN A 216 23.19 3.68 -5.69
CA GLN A 216 23.61 4.81 -6.53
C GLN A 216 22.67 6.02 -6.38
N SER A 217 22.03 6.45 -7.46
CA SER A 217 21.10 7.56 -7.56
C SER A 217 19.63 7.19 -7.21
N PHE A 218 19.35 5.90 -6.94
CA PHE A 218 18.02 5.43 -6.56
C PHE A 218 17.88 5.24 -5.05
N GLU A 219 16.83 5.80 -4.47
CA GLU A 219 16.39 5.51 -3.10
C GLU A 219 14.90 5.13 -3.11
N GLY A 220 14.60 3.90 -2.68
CA GLY A 220 13.25 3.38 -2.57
C GLY A 220 12.93 2.92 -1.16
N GLY A 221 11.74 3.24 -0.68
CA GLY A 221 11.21 2.77 0.60
C GLY A 221 9.71 2.54 0.53
N LEU A 222 9.25 1.40 1.07
CA LEU A 222 7.84 1.05 1.17
C LEU A 222 7.58 0.45 2.56
N VAL A 223 6.48 0.86 3.16
CA VAL A 223 5.91 0.22 4.35
C VAL A 223 4.42 0.06 4.13
N ASP A 224 3.95 -1.17 4.18
CA ASP A 224 2.52 -1.53 4.12
C ASP A 224 2.14 -2.27 5.40
N THR A 225 1.14 -1.76 6.11
CA THR A 225 0.66 -2.35 7.36
C THR A 225 -0.85 -2.51 7.29
N ARG A 226 -1.31 -3.71 7.54
CA ARG A 226 -2.74 -4.05 7.50
C ARG A 226 -3.15 -4.80 8.75
N ILE A 227 -4.27 -4.41 9.31
CA ILE A 227 -4.91 -5.09 10.44
C ILE A 227 -6.39 -5.24 10.08
N ALA A 228 -6.94 -6.44 10.18
CA ALA A 228 -8.34 -6.70 9.88
C ALA A 228 -8.96 -7.66 10.89
N VAL A 229 -10.21 -7.38 11.23
CA VAL A 229 -11.06 -8.29 11.99
C VAL A 229 -12.07 -8.89 11.03
N GLU A 230 -12.19 -10.20 11.05
CA GLU A 230 -13.10 -10.97 10.20
C GLU A 230 -14.13 -11.68 11.05
N TYR A 231 -15.35 -11.69 10.57
CA TYR A 231 -16.47 -12.45 11.13
C TYR A 231 -17.00 -13.45 10.09
N ASN A 232 -16.95 -14.74 10.43
CA ASN A 232 -17.35 -15.86 9.59
C ASN A 232 -18.66 -16.46 10.11
N PRO A 233 -19.83 -15.91 9.74
CA PRO A 233 -21.13 -16.44 10.17
C PRO A 233 -21.45 -17.79 9.56
N TRP A 234 -20.94 -18.07 8.35
CA TRP A 234 -21.17 -19.28 7.57
C TRP A 234 -19.88 -20.05 7.30
N GLU A 235 -20.01 -21.29 6.91
CA GLU A 235 -18.90 -22.22 6.70
C GLU A 235 -17.88 -21.74 5.65
N HIS A 236 -18.35 -21.09 4.59
CA HIS A 236 -17.51 -20.66 3.46
C HIS A 236 -17.57 -19.15 3.17
N PHE A 237 -18.26 -18.40 4.01
CA PHE A 237 -18.45 -16.97 3.73
C PHE A 237 -18.33 -16.13 4.99
N GLY A 238 -17.63 -15.02 4.86
CA GLY A 238 -17.40 -14.08 5.94
C GLY A 238 -17.29 -12.64 5.47
N PHE A 239 -17.22 -11.74 6.43
CA PHE A 239 -17.04 -10.31 6.25
C PHE A 239 -15.82 -9.85 7.04
N GLY A 240 -15.18 -8.79 6.57
CA GLY A 240 -14.06 -8.19 7.27
C GLY A 240 -14.12 -6.68 7.30
N LEU A 241 -13.60 -6.14 8.39
CA LEU A 241 -13.29 -4.73 8.57
C LEU A 241 -11.79 -4.60 8.78
N GLY A 242 -11.11 -3.85 7.92
CA GLY A 242 -9.67 -3.66 7.97
C GLY A 242 -9.27 -2.20 8.04
N LEU A 243 -8.10 -1.97 8.63
CA LEU A 243 -7.32 -0.74 8.54
C LEU A 243 -6.05 -1.03 7.77
N ASP A 244 -5.71 -0.15 6.85
CA ASP A 244 -4.53 -0.27 6.00
C ASP A 244 -3.78 1.07 5.96
N SER A 245 -2.48 1.02 6.22
CA SER A 245 -1.57 2.16 6.17
C SER A 245 -0.43 1.85 5.22
N PHE A 246 -0.34 2.59 4.15
CA PHE A 246 0.68 2.44 3.12
C PHE A 246 1.52 3.71 3.00
N ARG A 247 2.82 3.55 2.89
CA ARG A 247 3.77 4.64 2.63
C ARG A 247 4.77 4.19 1.60
N LEU A 248 4.95 5.01 0.58
CA LEU A 248 5.93 4.84 -0.48
C LEU A 248 6.77 6.11 -0.60
N LYS A 249 8.06 5.95 -0.73
CA LYS A 249 9.00 6.99 -1.14
C LYS A 249 9.87 6.42 -2.25
N LEU A 250 9.91 7.07 -3.40
CA LEU A 250 10.81 6.77 -4.49
C LEU A 250 11.54 8.05 -4.88
N SER A 251 12.85 7.97 -5.04
CA SER A 251 13.70 9.06 -5.49
C SER A 251 14.70 8.49 -6.49
N ALA A 252 14.75 9.05 -7.68
CA ALA A 252 15.72 8.72 -8.72
C ALA A 252 16.34 10.02 -9.25
N GLU A 253 17.66 10.10 -9.24
CA GLU A 253 18.43 11.29 -9.65
C GLU A 253 19.03 11.12 -11.04
N ASP A 254 19.08 9.87 -11.57
CA ASP A 254 19.68 9.53 -12.86
C ASP A 254 18.95 8.36 -13.52
N GLU A 255 19.07 8.22 -14.86
CA GLU A 255 18.38 7.19 -15.67
C GLU A 255 18.95 5.77 -15.51
N ASP A 256 19.91 5.56 -14.62
CA ASP A 256 20.73 4.33 -14.55
C ASP A 256 20.05 3.12 -13.87
N TYR A 257 18.79 3.23 -13.42
CA TYR A 257 18.13 2.08 -12.81
C TYR A 257 17.35 1.26 -13.85
N PRO A 258 17.59 -0.06 -13.98
CA PRO A 258 16.91 -0.89 -14.96
C PRO A 258 15.39 -0.83 -14.83
N SER A 259 14.69 -0.41 -15.86
CA SER A 259 13.21 -0.32 -15.97
C SER A 259 12.56 0.86 -15.23
N VAL A 260 13.31 1.81 -14.68
CA VAL A 260 12.76 3.05 -14.10
C VAL A 260 13.31 4.24 -14.88
N ASP A 261 12.59 4.62 -15.92
CA ASP A 261 12.83 5.83 -16.71
C ASP A 261 12.11 7.02 -16.05
N PHE A 262 12.59 7.37 -14.84
CA PHE A 262 11.99 8.44 -14.04
C PHE A 262 13.07 9.20 -13.28
N GLN A 263 13.14 10.52 -13.51
CA GLN A 263 13.90 11.47 -12.70
C GLN A 263 12.96 12.27 -11.81
N GLY A 264 13.13 12.16 -10.50
CA GLY A 264 12.29 12.90 -9.58
C GLY A 264 12.10 12.23 -8.21
N ASN A 265 11.12 12.72 -7.49
CA ASN A 265 10.76 12.22 -6.17
C ASN A 265 9.24 12.01 -6.08
N ILE A 266 8.83 10.82 -5.69
CA ILE A 266 7.44 10.49 -5.43
C ILE A 266 7.30 10.07 -3.97
N LYS A 267 6.37 10.72 -3.28
CA LYS A 267 5.91 10.28 -1.96
C LYS A 267 4.42 10.04 -2.05
N SER A 268 4.01 8.83 -1.78
CA SER A 268 2.59 8.45 -1.73
C SER A 268 2.30 7.81 -0.39
N GLN A 269 1.26 8.28 0.26
CA GLN A 269 0.79 7.68 1.49
C GLN A 269 -0.73 7.65 1.54
N PHE A 270 -1.26 6.60 2.11
CA PHE A 270 -2.67 6.54 2.46
C PHE A 270 -2.87 5.84 3.80
N LEU A 271 -3.97 6.22 4.43
CA LEU A 271 -4.58 5.50 5.54
C LEU A 271 -6.04 5.23 5.16
N GLY A 272 -6.45 3.98 5.23
CA GLY A 272 -7.79 3.62 4.76
C GLY A 272 -8.48 2.57 5.61
N VAL A 273 -9.80 2.54 5.45
CA VAL A 273 -10.69 1.54 6.03
C VAL A 273 -11.22 0.66 4.90
N GLN A 274 -11.14 -0.64 5.07
CA GLN A 274 -11.67 -1.63 4.14
C GLN A 274 -12.87 -2.34 4.74
N LEU A 275 -13.96 -2.41 3.96
CA LEU A 275 -15.10 -3.31 4.21
C LEU A 275 -15.14 -4.33 3.08
N TYR A 276 -15.10 -5.62 3.40
CA TYR A 276 -15.05 -6.66 2.39
C TYR A 276 -15.87 -7.89 2.77
N ALA A 277 -16.30 -8.60 1.75
CA ALA A 277 -16.81 -9.94 1.82
C ALA A 277 -15.72 -10.92 1.36
N ARG A 278 -15.70 -12.10 1.94
CA ARG A 278 -14.77 -13.16 1.54
C ARG A 278 -15.48 -14.49 1.40
N TYR A 279 -15.04 -15.27 0.42
CA TYR A 279 -15.38 -16.67 0.25
C TYR A 279 -14.13 -17.51 0.50
N PHE A 280 -14.27 -18.62 1.22
CA PHE A 280 -13.13 -19.46 1.60
C PHE A 280 -13.52 -20.93 1.76
N PHE A 281 -12.53 -21.84 1.61
CA PHE A 281 -12.66 -23.28 1.83
C PHE A 281 -11.32 -23.97 2.15
#